data_2160130e9d2f6d60363d703c8b98f692
#
_entry.id   2160130e9d2f6d60363d703c8b98f692
#
_cell.length_a   1.000
_cell.length_b   1.000
_cell.length_c   1.000
_cell.angle_alpha   90.00
_cell.angle_beta   90.00
_cell.angle_gamma   90.00
#
_symmetry.space_group_name_H-M   'P 1'
#
loop_
_entity.id
_entity.type
_entity.pdbx_description
1 polymer ?
#
loop_
_entity_poly.entity_id
_entity_poly.type
_entity_poly.pdbx_seq_one_letter_code
_entity_poly.pdbx_strand_id
1 'polypeptide(L)'
;MSDLRDIPQVDKIIKNEAFSGFDINLVTLLARQILNEVRAKILNENANFALQEIIDLILNEYHKFNESSLQRVLNLTGVTIHTNLARSVIDKEILSRATPVITGYSNLEYNLKTGSRGNRYDYVGSLIARAFGFEDAIVVNNNASAVFLVL
;
A
#
# COMPACT_ATOMS: atom_id res chain seq x y z
N MET A 1 -20.79 38.01 0.59
CA MET A 1 -19.87 37.59 1.67
C MET A 1 -20.44 36.28 2.19
N SER A 2 -19.79 35.15 1.89
CA SER A 2 -20.20 33.89 2.54
C SER A 2 -19.85 34.00 4.02
N ASP A 3 -20.86 33.82 4.84
CA ASP A 3 -20.69 33.75 6.29
C ASP A 3 -20.08 32.40 6.62
N LEU A 4 -19.15 32.33 7.59
CA LEU A 4 -18.63 31.07 8.15
C LEU A 4 -19.76 30.13 8.61
N ARG A 5 -20.98 30.69 8.82
CA ARG A 5 -22.19 29.94 9.17
C ARG A 5 -22.75 29.10 8.03
N ASP A 6 -22.39 29.43 6.78
CA ASP A 6 -22.84 28.71 5.58
C ASP A 6 -22.03 27.46 5.31
N ILE A 7 -20.90 27.28 6.01
CA ILE A 7 -20.04 26.09 5.87
C ILE A 7 -20.76 24.87 6.46
N PRO A 8 -20.95 23.81 5.67
CA PRO A 8 -21.67 22.63 6.13
C PRO A 8 -20.90 21.92 7.24
N GLN A 9 -21.63 21.30 8.15
CA GLN A 9 -21.02 20.41 9.15
C GLN A 9 -20.55 19.12 8.48
N VAL A 10 -19.49 18.49 9.02
CA VAL A 10 -18.94 17.23 8.51
C VAL A 10 -20.03 16.15 8.38
N ASP A 11 -20.87 16.00 9.39
CA ASP A 11 -21.98 15.03 9.41
C ASP A 11 -22.99 15.21 8.28
N LYS A 12 -23.15 16.43 7.79
CA LYS A 12 -24.02 16.73 6.64
C LYS A 12 -23.34 16.33 5.33
N ILE A 13 -22.03 16.52 5.25
CA ILE A 13 -21.23 16.17 4.07
C ILE A 13 -21.18 14.65 3.90
N ILE A 14 -20.82 13.90 4.94
CA ILE A 14 -20.64 12.45 4.87
C ILE A 14 -21.94 11.67 4.54
N LYS A 15 -23.10 12.30 4.77
CA LYS A 15 -24.41 11.74 4.40
C LYS A 15 -24.82 12.04 2.95
N ASN A 16 -24.01 12.78 2.20
CA ASN A 16 -24.31 13.06 0.80
C ASN A 16 -24.17 11.79 -0.04
N GLU A 17 -25.11 11.59 -0.98
CA GLU A 17 -25.13 10.43 -1.88
C GLU A 17 -23.85 10.29 -2.72
N ALA A 18 -23.14 11.38 -2.97
CA ALA A 18 -21.87 11.38 -3.68
C ALA A 18 -20.79 10.50 -3.01
N PHE A 19 -20.92 10.21 -1.71
CA PHE A 19 -20.00 9.37 -0.96
C PHE A 19 -20.52 7.95 -0.72
N SER A 20 -21.58 7.55 -1.41
CA SER A 20 -22.13 6.20 -1.32
C SER A 20 -21.10 5.18 -1.81
N GLY A 21 -20.79 4.19 -0.97
CA GLY A 21 -19.79 3.15 -1.29
C GLY A 21 -18.33 3.54 -1.02
N PHE A 22 -18.06 4.75 -0.54
CA PHE A 22 -16.72 5.20 -0.13
C PHE A 22 -16.39 4.80 1.32
N ASP A 23 -15.11 4.71 1.66
CA ASP A 23 -14.69 4.56 3.06
C ASP A 23 -15.04 5.83 3.84
N ILE A 24 -16.03 5.72 4.71
CA ILE A 24 -16.58 6.84 5.47
C ILE A 24 -15.56 7.44 6.45
N ASN A 25 -14.59 6.65 6.94
CA ASN A 25 -13.56 7.16 7.84
C ASN A 25 -12.61 8.07 7.08
N LEU A 26 -12.19 7.64 5.87
CA LEU A 26 -11.34 8.45 5.00
C LEU A 26 -12.08 9.72 4.54
N VAL A 27 -13.34 9.59 4.10
CA VAL A 27 -14.17 10.75 3.73
C VAL A 27 -14.28 11.74 4.88
N THR A 28 -14.49 11.26 6.11
CA THR A 28 -14.58 12.11 7.31
C THR A 28 -13.28 12.86 7.57
N LEU A 29 -12.14 12.18 7.43
CA LEU A 29 -10.82 12.78 7.58
C LEU A 29 -10.60 13.90 6.57
N LEU A 30 -10.82 13.60 5.30
CA LEU A 30 -10.66 14.54 4.19
C LEU A 30 -11.63 15.73 4.28
N ALA A 31 -12.89 15.47 4.66
CA ALA A 31 -13.87 16.53 4.88
C ALA A 31 -13.41 17.53 5.95
N ARG A 32 -12.85 17.05 7.07
CA ARG A 32 -12.29 17.92 8.11
C ARG A 32 -11.11 18.76 7.60
N GLN A 33 -10.21 18.16 6.82
CA GLN A 33 -9.08 18.88 6.24
C GLN A 33 -9.54 19.98 5.27
N ILE A 34 -10.37 19.60 4.28
CA ILE A 34 -10.90 20.53 3.28
C ILE A 34 -11.72 21.65 3.91
N LEU A 35 -12.57 21.35 4.89
CA LEU A 35 -13.34 22.39 5.57
C LEU A 35 -12.45 23.37 6.34
N ASN A 36 -11.32 22.94 6.89
CA ASN A 36 -10.37 23.84 7.54
C ASN A 36 -9.69 24.76 6.51
N GLU A 37 -9.31 24.22 5.35
CA GLU A 37 -8.75 25.01 4.24
C GLU A 37 -9.76 26.01 3.69
N VAL A 38 -11.02 25.59 3.48
CA VAL A 38 -12.10 26.45 3.04
C VAL A 38 -12.33 27.59 4.03
N ARG A 39 -12.36 27.31 5.35
CA ARG A 39 -12.48 28.36 6.37
C ARG A 39 -11.33 29.36 6.31
N ALA A 40 -10.11 28.87 6.15
CA ALA A 40 -8.93 29.73 6.05
C ALA A 40 -9.00 30.65 4.79
N LYS A 41 -9.44 30.11 3.65
CA LYS A 41 -9.61 30.90 2.42
C LYS A 41 -10.74 31.93 2.53
N ILE A 42 -11.85 31.60 3.17
CA ILE A 42 -12.94 32.54 3.42
C ILE A 42 -12.45 33.71 4.30
N LEU A 43 -11.69 33.41 5.34
CA LEU A 43 -11.21 34.44 6.29
C LEU A 43 -10.12 35.32 5.68
N ASN A 44 -9.19 34.75 4.91
CA ASN A 44 -8.01 35.47 4.44
C ASN A 44 -8.21 36.10 3.05
N GLU A 45 -9.03 35.48 2.18
CA GLU A 45 -9.15 35.82 0.78
C GLU A 45 -10.57 36.28 0.39
N ASN A 46 -11.52 36.31 1.33
CA ASN A 46 -12.93 36.54 1.06
C ASN A 46 -13.52 35.59 -0.03
N ALA A 47 -12.96 34.38 -0.13
CA ALA A 47 -13.43 33.38 -1.08
C ALA A 47 -14.88 32.93 -0.75
N ASN A 48 -15.59 32.43 -1.74
CA ASN A 48 -16.92 31.85 -1.57
C ASN A 48 -16.91 30.43 -2.11
N PHE A 49 -17.51 29.50 -1.39
CA PHE A 49 -17.58 28.11 -1.78
C PHE A 49 -19.03 27.60 -1.72
N ALA A 50 -19.51 27.05 -2.82
CA ALA A 50 -20.78 26.31 -2.82
C ALA A 50 -20.60 24.92 -2.20
N LEU A 51 -21.68 24.34 -1.68
CA LEU A 51 -21.64 22.97 -1.13
C LEU A 51 -21.08 21.96 -2.15
N GLN A 52 -21.48 22.10 -3.42
CA GLN A 52 -21.01 21.20 -4.48
C GLN A 52 -19.51 21.30 -4.70
N GLU A 53 -18.94 22.49 -4.68
CA GLU A 53 -17.49 22.70 -4.81
C GLU A 53 -16.72 22.03 -3.66
N ILE A 54 -17.24 22.08 -2.43
CA ILE A 54 -16.64 21.41 -1.28
C ILE A 54 -16.70 19.89 -1.46
N ILE A 55 -17.82 19.35 -1.94
CA ILE A 55 -17.96 17.92 -2.23
C ILE A 55 -16.96 17.50 -3.30
N ASP A 56 -16.84 18.27 -4.38
CA ASP A 56 -15.93 17.97 -5.48
C ASP A 56 -14.46 18.02 -5.03
N LEU A 57 -14.09 18.95 -4.15
CA LEU A 57 -12.76 18.99 -3.54
C LEU A 57 -12.48 17.72 -2.73
N ILE A 58 -13.43 17.27 -1.92
CA ILE A 58 -13.29 16.06 -1.11
C ILE A 58 -13.16 14.81 -2.00
N LEU A 59 -13.98 14.72 -3.06
CA LEU A 59 -13.92 13.61 -4.02
C LEU A 59 -12.57 13.58 -4.74
N ASN A 60 -12.07 14.73 -5.18
CA ASN A 60 -10.77 14.83 -5.83
C ASN A 60 -9.63 14.37 -4.91
N GLU A 61 -9.64 14.80 -3.65
CA GLU A 61 -8.62 14.36 -2.68
C GLU A 61 -8.77 12.87 -2.34
N TYR A 62 -10.00 12.35 -2.25
CA TYR A 62 -10.26 10.92 -2.06
C TYR A 62 -9.70 10.09 -3.22
N HIS A 63 -9.93 10.52 -4.46
CA HIS A 63 -9.38 9.82 -5.64
C HIS A 63 -7.86 9.88 -5.67
N LYS A 64 -7.25 11.04 -5.43
CA LYS A 64 -5.78 11.17 -5.31
C LYS A 64 -5.19 10.27 -4.23
N PHE A 65 -5.85 10.18 -3.07
CA PHE A 65 -5.40 9.33 -1.97
C PHE A 65 -5.40 7.84 -2.36
N ASN A 66 -6.40 7.42 -3.15
CA ASN A 66 -6.53 6.04 -3.61
C ASN A 66 -5.75 5.76 -4.91
N GLU A 67 -5.24 6.78 -5.60
CA GLU A 67 -4.35 6.58 -6.74
C GLU A 67 -3.02 6.00 -6.28
N SER A 68 -2.62 4.90 -6.91
CA SER A 68 -1.29 4.34 -6.66
C SER A 68 -0.21 5.30 -7.18
N SER A 69 0.61 5.80 -6.25
CA SER A 69 1.80 6.58 -6.62
C SER A 69 2.86 5.73 -7.34
N LEU A 70 2.81 4.40 -7.18
CA LEU A 70 3.69 3.47 -7.88
C LEU A 70 3.10 3.12 -9.24
N GLN A 71 3.85 3.41 -10.29
CA GLN A 71 3.45 3.15 -11.65
C GLN A 71 4.46 2.24 -12.34
N ARG A 72 3.96 1.44 -13.29
CA ARG A 72 4.83 0.66 -14.16
C ARG A 72 5.60 1.58 -15.10
N VAL A 73 6.92 1.43 -15.14
CA VAL A 73 7.79 2.18 -16.02
C VAL A 73 8.56 1.25 -16.96
N LEU A 74 9.04 1.78 -18.07
CA LEU A 74 9.94 1.08 -18.97
C LEU A 74 11.38 1.39 -18.58
N ASN A 75 12.18 0.35 -18.33
CA ASN A 75 13.60 0.52 -18.04
C ASN A 75 14.38 0.57 -19.36
N LEU A 76 14.78 1.76 -19.78
CA LEU A 76 15.61 1.99 -20.98
C LEU A 76 17.06 2.39 -20.63
N THR A 77 17.49 2.16 -19.40
CA THR A 77 18.81 2.59 -18.90
C THR A 77 19.95 1.67 -19.32
N GLY A 78 19.66 0.48 -19.82
CA GLY A 78 20.68 -0.56 -20.07
C GLY A 78 21.14 -1.29 -18.81
N VAL A 79 20.64 -0.93 -17.62
CA VAL A 79 21.00 -1.58 -16.34
C VAL A 79 19.83 -2.44 -15.88
N THR A 80 19.96 -3.76 -15.94
CA THR A 80 18.89 -4.70 -15.60
C THR A 80 18.45 -4.60 -14.14
N ILE A 81 19.41 -4.48 -13.21
CA ILE A 81 19.14 -4.36 -11.76
C ILE A 81 19.33 -2.90 -11.34
N HIS A 82 18.49 -2.02 -11.88
CA HIS A 82 18.57 -0.59 -11.59
C HIS A 82 18.00 -0.26 -10.20
N THR A 83 18.80 0.34 -9.33
CA THR A 83 18.47 0.57 -7.91
C THR A 83 17.21 1.42 -7.72
N ASN A 84 16.96 2.40 -8.58
CA ASN A 84 15.80 3.30 -8.50
C ASN A 84 14.55 2.74 -9.22
N LEU A 85 14.69 1.62 -9.95
CA LEU A 85 13.62 1.00 -10.73
C LEU A 85 13.24 -0.39 -10.18
N ALA A 86 13.16 -0.51 -8.86
CA ALA A 86 12.78 -1.71 -8.13
C ALA A 86 13.77 -2.89 -8.24
N ARG A 87 14.96 -2.67 -8.79
CA ARG A 87 16.02 -3.69 -8.95
C ARG A 87 15.56 -4.87 -9.80
N SER A 88 15.38 -6.06 -9.19
CA SER A 88 14.97 -7.27 -9.88
C SER A 88 13.44 -7.35 -9.95
N VAL A 89 12.91 -7.61 -11.13
CA VAL A 89 11.47 -7.87 -11.30
C VAL A 89 11.15 -9.34 -11.03
N ILE A 90 9.95 -9.59 -10.54
CA ILE A 90 9.43 -10.94 -10.35
C ILE A 90 8.69 -11.34 -11.64
N ASP A 91 9.01 -12.51 -12.16
CA ASP A 91 8.32 -13.07 -13.30
C ASP A 91 6.84 -13.35 -12.98
N LYS A 92 5.95 -13.09 -13.96
CA LYS A 92 4.51 -13.24 -13.79
C LYS A 92 4.10 -14.70 -13.52
N GLU A 93 4.75 -15.66 -14.14
CA GLU A 93 4.46 -17.08 -13.94
C GLU A 93 4.86 -17.51 -12.53
N ILE A 94 6.02 -17.10 -12.07
CA ILE A 94 6.49 -17.36 -10.69
C ILE A 94 5.51 -16.75 -9.69
N LEU A 95 5.10 -15.50 -9.89
CA LEU A 95 4.13 -14.83 -9.02
C LEU A 95 2.78 -15.56 -9.02
N SER A 96 2.27 -15.93 -10.19
CA SER A 96 1.01 -16.67 -10.33
C SER A 96 1.04 -18.00 -9.58
N ARG A 97 2.14 -18.74 -9.64
CA ARG A 97 2.34 -20.01 -8.92
C ARG A 97 2.46 -19.82 -7.41
N ALA A 98 3.05 -18.72 -6.96
CA ALA A 98 3.17 -18.40 -5.54
C ALA A 98 1.87 -17.87 -4.92
N THR A 99 1.03 -17.20 -5.71
CA THR A 99 -0.20 -16.53 -5.25
C THR A 99 -1.10 -17.40 -4.38
N PRO A 100 -1.46 -18.65 -4.74
CA PRO A 100 -2.34 -19.48 -3.89
C PRO A 100 -1.76 -19.76 -2.50
N VAL A 101 -0.42 -19.80 -2.37
CA VAL A 101 0.25 -20.06 -1.10
C VAL A 101 0.32 -18.80 -0.24
N ILE A 102 0.62 -17.64 -0.85
CA ILE A 102 0.78 -16.38 -0.11
C ILE A 102 -0.55 -15.71 0.25
N THR A 103 -1.64 -16.05 -0.45
CA THR A 103 -2.98 -15.51 -0.19
C THR A 103 -3.86 -16.43 0.69
N GLY A 104 -3.33 -17.58 1.11
CA GLY A 104 -4.03 -18.56 1.94
C GLY A 104 -3.21 -19.04 3.13
N TYR A 105 -3.79 -19.92 3.92
CA TYR A 105 -3.04 -20.65 4.94
C TYR A 105 -2.08 -21.64 4.27
N SER A 106 -0.86 -21.75 4.80
CA SER A 106 0.15 -22.65 4.29
C SER A 106 0.80 -23.45 5.44
N ASN A 107 1.46 -24.53 5.08
CA ASN A 107 2.17 -25.38 6.03
C ASN A 107 3.61 -24.90 6.31
N LEU A 108 3.88 -23.61 6.22
CA LEU A 108 5.24 -23.03 6.35
C LEU A 108 5.99 -23.51 7.61
N GLU A 109 5.29 -23.68 8.73
CA GLU A 109 5.84 -24.18 9.99
C GLU A 109 5.08 -25.43 10.49
N TYR A 110 4.48 -26.19 9.59
CA TYR A 110 3.71 -27.37 9.96
C TYR A 110 4.04 -28.57 9.10
N ASN A 111 4.42 -29.66 9.72
CA ASN A 111 4.69 -30.92 9.02
C ASN A 111 3.38 -31.70 8.84
N LEU A 112 2.86 -31.76 7.62
CA LEU A 112 1.61 -32.44 7.28
C LEU A 112 1.67 -33.96 7.48
N LYS A 113 2.86 -34.58 7.46
CA LYS A 113 3.01 -36.04 7.63
C LYS A 113 2.94 -36.46 9.08
N THR A 114 3.53 -35.67 9.97
CA THR A 114 3.64 -35.98 11.38
C THR A 114 2.56 -35.29 12.24
N GLY A 115 1.88 -34.29 11.68
CA GLY A 115 0.91 -33.48 12.41
C GLY A 115 1.54 -32.57 13.48
N SER A 116 2.83 -32.25 13.35
CA SER A 116 3.60 -31.51 14.34
C SER A 116 4.20 -30.22 13.76
N ARG A 117 4.72 -29.37 14.63
CA ARG A 117 5.44 -28.16 14.22
C ARG A 117 6.66 -28.53 13.40
N GLY A 118 6.79 -27.91 12.22
CA GLY A 118 7.97 -27.99 11.34
C GLY A 118 8.86 -26.75 11.46
N ASN A 119 9.98 -26.76 10.74
CA ASN A 119 10.88 -25.63 10.65
C ASN A 119 10.73 -24.96 9.27
N ARG A 120 10.53 -23.66 9.25
CA ARG A 120 10.40 -22.86 8.00
C ARG A 120 11.60 -22.95 7.08
N TYR A 121 12.79 -23.18 7.62
CA TYR A 121 14.03 -23.25 6.86
C TYR A 121 14.16 -24.56 6.06
N ASP A 122 13.49 -25.62 6.47
CA ASP A 122 13.57 -26.94 5.82
C ASP A 122 13.08 -26.93 4.37
N TYR A 123 12.18 -25.99 4.01
CA TYR A 123 11.62 -25.90 2.66
C TYR A 123 12.59 -25.29 1.64
N VAL A 124 13.44 -24.36 2.05
CA VAL A 124 14.23 -23.53 1.15
C VAL A 124 15.74 -23.81 1.30
N GLY A 125 16.20 -24.06 2.52
CA GLY A 125 17.63 -24.28 2.80
C GLY A 125 18.24 -25.39 1.95
N SER A 126 17.66 -26.58 2.01
CA SER A 126 18.12 -27.74 1.23
C SER A 126 18.03 -27.54 -0.29
N LEU A 127 17.02 -26.79 -0.76
CA LEU A 127 16.87 -26.49 -2.18
C LEU A 127 17.97 -25.56 -2.68
N ILE A 128 18.26 -24.50 -1.93
CA ILE A 128 19.34 -23.55 -2.24
C ILE A 128 20.70 -24.23 -2.16
N ALA A 129 20.95 -24.98 -1.09
CA ALA A 129 22.18 -25.73 -0.91
C ALA A 129 22.48 -26.63 -2.11
N ARG A 130 21.49 -27.40 -2.56
CA ARG A 130 21.61 -28.27 -3.75
C ARG A 130 21.80 -27.50 -5.05
N ALA A 131 21.06 -26.39 -5.23
CA ALA A 131 21.12 -25.58 -6.45
C ALA A 131 22.49 -24.92 -6.65
N PHE A 132 23.16 -24.56 -5.56
CA PHE A 132 24.42 -23.83 -5.57
C PHE A 132 25.65 -24.67 -5.12
N GLY A 133 25.44 -25.92 -4.72
CA GLY A 133 26.54 -26.82 -4.31
C GLY A 133 27.10 -26.53 -2.92
N PHE A 134 26.28 -26.01 -2.00
CA PHE A 134 26.66 -25.76 -0.61
C PHE A 134 26.19 -26.89 0.31
N GLU A 135 26.76 -26.99 1.50
CA GLU A 135 26.36 -27.97 2.53
C GLU A 135 24.98 -27.66 3.11
N ASP A 136 24.69 -26.37 3.37
CA ASP A 136 23.41 -25.88 3.87
C ASP A 136 23.20 -24.42 3.45
N ALA A 137 21.99 -23.90 3.65
CA ALA A 137 21.63 -22.53 3.35
C ALA A 137 20.52 -22.02 4.29
N ILE A 138 20.63 -20.76 4.67
CA ILE A 138 19.59 -20.05 5.43
C ILE A 138 19.14 -18.81 4.66
N VAL A 139 17.83 -18.55 4.67
CA VAL A 139 17.24 -17.36 4.07
C VAL A 139 16.94 -16.33 5.16
N VAL A 140 17.39 -15.11 4.93
CA VAL A 140 17.13 -13.96 5.79
C VAL A 140 16.46 -12.84 5.00
N ASN A 141 15.84 -11.90 5.69
CA ASN A 141 15.04 -10.85 5.04
C ASN A 141 15.87 -9.77 4.31
N ASN A 142 17.16 -9.65 4.61
CA ASN A 142 18.04 -8.68 3.93
C ASN A 142 19.52 -9.05 4.11
N ASN A 143 20.38 -8.40 3.32
CA ASN A 143 21.81 -8.62 3.35
C ASN A 143 22.47 -8.23 4.68
N ALA A 144 22.01 -7.18 5.35
CA ALA A 144 22.55 -6.78 6.64
C ALA A 144 22.38 -7.88 7.69
N SER A 145 21.22 -8.55 7.70
CA SER A 145 20.97 -9.72 8.56
C SER A 145 21.87 -10.90 8.19
N ALA A 146 22.14 -11.12 6.90
CA ALA A 146 23.06 -12.17 6.47
C ALA A 146 24.48 -11.92 6.98
N VAL A 147 24.99 -10.71 6.79
CA VAL A 147 26.32 -10.31 7.27
C VAL A 147 26.42 -10.42 8.79
N PHE A 148 25.40 -9.96 9.51
CA PHE A 148 25.36 -10.03 10.98
C PHE A 148 25.39 -11.46 11.53
N LEU A 149 24.83 -12.44 10.79
CA LEU A 149 24.86 -13.85 11.19
C LEU A 149 26.23 -14.51 10.97
N VAL A 150 27.04 -13.97 10.06
CA VAL A 150 28.36 -14.54 9.70
C VAL A 150 29.49 -13.96 10.56
N LEU A 151 29.34 -12.74 11.08
CA LEU A 151 30.27 -12.03 11.94
C LEU A 151 30.10 -12.40 13.40
#